data_d5e8fe46aee50f261aae1fdc9e2cebd4
#
_entry.id   d5e8fe46aee50f261aae1fdc9e2cebd4
#
_cell.length_a   1.000
_cell.length_b   1.000
_cell.length_c   1.000
_cell.angle_alpha   90.00
_cell.angle_beta   90.00
_cell.angle_gamma   90.00
#
_symmetry.space_group_name_H-M   'P 1'
#
loop_
_entity.id
_entity.type
_entity.pdbx_description
1 polymer ?
#
loop_
_entity_poly.entity_id
_entity_poly.type
_entity_poly.pdbx_seq_one_letter_code
_entity_poly.pdbx_strand_id
1 'polypeptide(L)'
;MQARVPAPVLIDVVLPGEWIQTRVQRLAVDAGLIVSFAFLMTLVAQLAIRIPTTTVPITGQTFGVLLTGGVLGSRRGPASMVVYLLLGMVMPAFAPGSSVMVDKNVHAILPWSGTEGFFWDMSSGGYLLGFVLAAYLVGKLAEWGWDRGSKVLVSMLVGNIAIYLVGLVWLAVFVASATIPGTELT
;
A
#
# COMPACT_ATOMS: atom_id res chain seq x y z
N MET A 1 27.87 -19.57 8.84
CA MET A 1 26.62 -18.80 8.79
C MET A 1 25.56 -19.67 8.12
N GLN A 2 24.71 -20.36 8.88
CA GLN A 2 23.62 -21.15 8.30
C GLN A 2 22.59 -20.17 7.71
N ALA A 3 22.33 -20.26 6.43
CA ALA A 3 21.27 -19.49 5.78
C ALA A 3 19.93 -19.89 6.46
N ARG A 4 19.28 -18.93 7.13
CA ARG A 4 17.95 -19.14 7.68
C ARG A 4 17.00 -19.48 6.54
N VAL A 5 16.43 -20.68 6.57
CA VAL A 5 15.33 -21.03 5.67
C VAL A 5 14.16 -20.08 6.02
N PRO A 6 13.65 -19.30 5.06
CA PRO A 6 12.52 -18.41 5.32
C PRO A 6 11.32 -19.21 5.85
N ALA A 7 10.65 -18.69 6.86
CA ALA A 7 9.39 -19.27 7.31
C ALA A 7 8.32 -19.11 6.21
N PRO A 8 7.44 -20.10 6.02
CA PRO A 8 6.35 -19.96 5.06
C PRO A 8 5.42 -18.84 5.52
N VAL A 9 5.12 -17.90 4.65
CA VAL A 9 4.10 -16.86 4.89
C VAL A 9 2.70 -17.47 4.76
N LEU A 10 1.67 -16.76 5.22
CA LEU A 10 0.32 -17.30 5.29
C LEU A 10 -0.16 -17.90 3.96
N ILE A 11 0.13 -17.23 2.84
CA ILE A 11 -0.30 -17.70 1.53
C ILE A 11 0.37 -19.02 1.11
N ASP A 12 1.62 -19.25 1.50
CA ASP A 12 2.34 -20.48 1.18
C ASP A 12 1.82 -21.67 2.01
N VAL A 13 1.16 -21.38 3.15
CA VAL A 13 0.46 -22.39 3.96
C VAL A 13 -0.91 -22.72 3.37
N VAL A 14 -1.63 -21.73 2.86
CA VAL A 14 -2.97 -21.88 2.27
C VAL A 14 -2.90 -22.52 0.87
N LEU A 15 -1.86 -22.19 0.10
CA LEU A 15 -1.60 -22.74 -1.23
C LEU A 15 -0.27 -23.51 -1.22
N PRO A 16 -0.26 -24.75 -0.72
CA PRO A 16 0.96 -25.55 -0.68
C PRO A 16 1.52 -25.77 -2.10
N GLY A 17 2.83 -25.62 -2.22
CA GLY A 17 3.53 -25.77 -3.52
C GLY A 17 3.35 -27.14 -4.20
N GLU A 18 2.85 -28.15 -3.45
CA GLU A 18 2.52 -29.48 -3.96
C GLU A 18 1.40 -29.47 -5.00
N TRP A 19 0.51 -28.48 -4.94
CA TRP A 19 -0.58 -28.31 -5.90
C TRP A 19 -0.15 -27.63 -7.19
N ILE A 20 1.05 -27.03 -7.20
CA ILE A 20 1.57 -26.23 -8.30
C ILE A 20 2.77 -26.97 -8.90
N GLN A 21 2.49 -27.79 -9.90
CA GLN A 21 3.47 -28.73 -10.49
C GLN A 21 4.36 -28.08 -11.57
N THR A 22 3.85 -27.03 -12.26
CA THR A 22 4.57 -26.40 -13.36
C THR A 22 5.01 -24.97 -13.03
N ARG A 23 6.09 -24.51 -13.67
CA ARG A 23 6.56 -23.13 -13.56
C ARG A 23 5.50 -22.12 -14.01
N VAL A 24 4.73 -22.46 -15.04
CA VAL A 24 3.66 -21.59 -15.57
C VAL A 24 2.54 -21.44 -14.56
N GLN A 25 2.11 -22.54 -13.93
CA GLN A 25 1.08 -22.49 -12.86
C GLN A 25 1.54 -21.62 -11.69
N ARG A 26 2.79 -21.71 -11.29
CA ARG A 26 3.35 -20.89 -10.21
C ARG A 26 3.31 -19.41 -10.56
N LEU A 27 3.75 -19.04 -11.75
CA LEU A 27 3.69 -17.64 -12.21
C LEU A 27 2.25 -17.13 -12.32
N ALA A 28 1.31 -17.95 -12.79
CA ALA A 28 -0.09 -17.58 -12.88
C ALA A 28 -0.71 -17.36 -11.50
N VAL A 29 -0.41 -18.21 -10.52
CA VAL A 29 -0.87 -18.05 -9.14
C VAL A 29 -0.26 -16.79 -8.51
N ASP A 30 1.03 -16.57 -8.67
CA ASP A 30 1.71 -15.38 -8.16
C ASP A 30 1.11 -14.10 -8.76
N ALA A 31 0.91 -14.07 -10.07
CA ALA A 31 0.27 -12.94 -10.76
C ALA A 31 -1.18 -12.72 -10.28
N GLY A 32 -1.95 -13.79 -10.14
CA GLY A 32 -3.32 -13.73 -9.62
C GLY A 32 -3.39 -13.16 -8.21
N LEU A 33 -2.48 -13.58 -7.32
CA LEU A 33 -2.39 -13.06 -5.96
C LEU A 33 -2.00 -11.58 -5.94
N ILE A 34 -0.99 -11.20 -6.72
CA ILE A 34 -0.54 -9.81 -6.84
C ILE A 34 -1.69 -8.91 -7.28
N VAL A 35 -2.41 -9.29 -8.34
CA VAL A 35 -3.53 -8.52 -8.87
C VAL A 35 -4.69 -8.48 -7.87
N SER A 36 -5.04 -9.61 -7.24
CA SER A 36 -6.13 -9.68 -6.26
C SER A 36 -5.88 -8.77 -5.06
N PHE A 37 -4.66 -8.71 -4.55
CA PHE A 37 -4.31 -7.85 -3.42
C PHE A 37 -4.16 -6.38 -3.83
N ALA A 38 -3.77 -6.08 -5.06
CA ALA A 38 -3.85 -4.72 -5.60
C ALA A 38 -5.31 -4.24 -5.71
N PHE A 39 -6.22 -5.13 -6.11
CA PHE A 39 -7.66 -4.86 -6.12
C PHE A 39 -8.21 -4.68 -4.70
N LEU A 40 -7.81 -5.53 -3.75
CA LEU A 40 -8.15 -5.37 -2.34
C LEU A 40 -7.71 -3.99 -1.83
N MET A 41 -6.51 -3.54 -2.19
CA MET A 41 -6.04 -2.19 -1.85
C MET A 41 -6.93 -1.09 -2.42
N THR A 42 -7.40 -1.23 -3.66
CA THR A 42 -8.36 -0.31 -4.27
C THR A 42 -9.66 -0.24 -3.46
N LEU A 43 -10.20 -1.38 -3.02
CA LEU A 43 -11.41 -1.43 -2.21
C LEU A 43 -11.22 -0.79 -0.83
N VAL A 44 -10.11 -1.11 -0.16
CA VAL A 44 -9.80 -0.57 1.17
C VAL A 44 -9.46 0.93 1.10
N ALA A 45 -8.95 1.41 -0.03
CA ALA A 45 -8.71 2.82 -0.27
C ALA A 45 -10.01 3.65 -0.28
N GLN A 46 -11.14 3.05 -0.64
CA GLN A 46 -12.44 3.73 -0.64
C GLN A 46 -12.96 4.00 0.79
N LEU A 47 -12.42 3.29 1.79
CA LEU A 47 -12.70 3.56 3.21
C LEU A 47 -11.84 4.75 3.66
N ALA A 48 -12.31 5.96 3.37
CA ALA A 48 -11.60 7.19 3.66
C ALA A 48 -12.43 8.11 4.56
N ILE A 49 -11.78 8.62 5.63
CA ILE A 49 -12.35 9.62 6.53
C ILE A 49 -11.55 10.90 6.37
N ARG A 50 -12.20 11.99 6.00
CA ARG A 50 -11.59 13.32 5.93
C ARG A 50 -11.73 14.06 7.23
N ILE A 51 -10.61 14.61 7.67
CA ILE A 51 -10.57 15.56 8.78
C ILE A 51 -10.27 16.94 8.17
N PRO A 52 -11.07 17.99 8.48
CA PRO A 52 -10.90 19.31 7.86
C PRO A 52 -9.53 19.97 8.08
N THR A 53 -8.80 19.52 9.08
CA THR A 53 -7.49 20.05 9.46
C THR A 53 -6.31 19.40 8.74
N THR A 54 -6.52 18.35 7.93
CA THR A 54 -5.46 17.64 7.24
C THR A 54 -5.73 17.54 5.74
N THR A 55 -4.67 17.65 4.94
CA THR A 55 -4.74 17.46 3.47
C THR A 55 -4.74 15.98 3.08
N VAL A 56 -4.34 15.09 4.00
CA VAL A 56 -4.26 13.64 3.76
C VAL A 56 -5.40 12.95 4.51
N PRO A 57 -6.28 12.21 3.82
CA PRO A 57 -7.38 11.50 4.47
C PRO A 57 -6.85 10.32 5.31
N ILE A 58 -7.56 10.00 6.39
CA ILE A 58 -7.33 8.74 7.12
C ILE A 58 -8.05 7.64 6.33
N THR A 59 -7.30 6.62 5.92
CA THR A 59 -7.83 5.54 5.08
C THR A 59 -7.54 4.18 5.68
N GLY A 60 -8.30 3.18 5.25
CA GLY A 60 -8.01 1.78 5.54
C GLY A 60 -6.75 1.23 4.84
N GLN A 61 -6.13 2.01 3.95
CA GLN A 61 -4.97 1.59 3.15
C GLN A 61 -3.78 1.13 3.98
N THR A 62 -3.49 1.82 5.09
CA THR A 62 -2.40 1.42 5.99
C THR A 62 -2.58 -0.02 6.46
N PHE A 63 -3.79 -0.38 6.91
CA PHE A 63 -4.10 -1.76 7.29
C PHE A 63 -3.95 -2.71 6.09
N GLY A 64 -4.48 -2.33 4.92
CA GLY A 64 -4.39 -3.13 3.70
C GLY A 64 -2.95 -3.43 3.30
N VAL A 65 -2.04 -2.45 3.39
CA VAL A 65 -0.61 -2.61 3.10
C VAL A 65 0.06 -3.60 4.04
N LEU A 66 -0.16 -3.42 5.36
CA LEU A 66 0.44 -4.28 6.38
C LEU A 66 -0.05 -5.72 6.25
N LEU A 67 -1.35 -5.90 5.97
CA LEU A 67 -1.95 -7.19 5.70
C LEU A 67 -1.33 -7.83 4.45
N THR A 68 -1.23 -7.06 3.35
CA THR A 68 -0.66 -7.53 2.09
C THR A 68 0.78 -8.00 2.26
N GLY A 69 1.62 -7.22 2.95
CA GLY A 69 3.00 -7.61 3.25
C GLY A 69 3.07 -8.88 4.09
N GLY A 70 2.29 -8.96 5.17
CA GLY A 70 2.27 -10.11 6.08
C GLY A 70 1.78 -11.40 5.43
N VAL A 71 0.79 -11.31 4.55
CA VAL A 71 0.18 -12.47 3.87
C VAL A 71 1.01 -12.95 2.69
N LEU A 72 1.45 -12.03 1.82
CA LEU A 72 2.11 -12.36 0.55
C LEU A 72 3.64 -12.45 0.66
N GLY A 73 4.23 -11.91 1.72
CA GLY A 73 5.68 -11.88 1.90
C GLY A 73 6.39 -10.76 1.15
N SER A 74 7.72 -10.77 1.23
CA SER A 74 8.59 -9.67 0.79
C SER A 74 8.71 -9.50 -0.73
N ARG A 75 8.23 -10.43 -1.53
CA ARG A 75 8.29 -10.37 -3.00
C ARG A 75 6.95 -9.98 -3.60
N ARG A 76 5.89 -10.73 -3.28
CA ARG A 76 4.54 -10.53 -3.84
C ARG A 76 3.87 -9.29 -3.25
N GLY A 77 4.10 -9.00 -1.94
CA GLY A 77 3.52 -7.85 -1.25
C GLY A 77 3.88 -6.51 -1.91
N PRO A 78 5.18 -6.15 -2.05
CA PRO A 78 5.58 -4.94 -2.75
C PRO A 78 5.13 -4.92 -4.22
N ALA A 79 5.18 -6.06 -4.92
CA ALA A 79 4.69 -6.15 -6.30
C ALA A 79 3.19 -5.80 -6.39
N SER A 80 2.36 -6.25 -5.44
CA SER A 80 0.95 -5.83 -5.33
C SER A 80 0.81 -4.32 -5.16
N MET A 81 1.66 -3.69 -4.34
CA MET A 81 1.62 -2.24 -4.14
C MET A 81 2.03 -1.49 -5.41
N VAL A 82 3.03 -2.00 -6.15
CA VAL A 82 3.40 -1.40 -7.45
C VAL A 82 2.23 -1.52 -8.44
N VAL A 83 1.58 -2.67 -8.54
CA VAL A 83 0.39 -2.83 -9.40
C VAL A 83 -0.73 -1.89 -8.96
N TYR A 84 -0.97 -1.75 -7.66
CA TYR A 84 -1.93 -0.78 -7.13
C TYR A 84 -1.61 0.67 -7.55
N LEU A 85 -0.34 1.09 -7.49
CA LEU A 85 0.10 2.40 -7.95
C LEU A 85 -0.18 2.60 -9.45
N LEU A 86 0.13 1.60 -10.27
CA LEU A 86 -0.12 1.63 -11.71
C LEU A 86 -1.62 1.70 -12.02
N LEU A 87 -2.44 0.95 -11.28
CA LEU A 87 -3.90 1.03 -11.39
C LEU A 87 -4.40 2.44 -11.07
N GLY A 88 -3.92 3.06 -10.00
CA GLY A 88 -4.34 4.40 -9.62
C GLY A 88 -3.94 5.52 -10.59
N MET A 89 -2.94 5.28 -11.45
CA MET A 89 -2.60 6.20 -12.54
C MET A 89 -3.59 6.16 -13.71
N VAL A 90 -4.34 5.07 -13.87
CA VAL A 90 -5.20 4.81 -15.04
C VAL A 90 -6.68 4.81 -14.66
N MET A 91 -6.99 4.51 -13.42
CA MET A 91 -8.36 4.39 -12.92
C MET A 91 -8.47 4.95 -11.49
N PRO A 92 -9.67 5.34 -11.02
CA PRO A 92 -9.88 5.93 -9.69
C PRO A 92 -9.68 4.91 -8.55
N ALA A 93 -8.46 4.36 -8.43
CA ALA A 93 -8.11 3.35 -7.45
C ALA A 93 -7.59 3.95 -6.13
N PHE A 94 -7.14 5.21 -6.13
CA PHE A 94 -6.64 5.87 -4.92
C PHE A 94 -7.79 6.34 -4.02
N ALA A 95 -7.44 6.67 -2.79
CA ALA A 95 -8.41 7.16 -1.82
C ALA A 95 -9.13 8.43 -2.30
N PRO A 96 -10.43 8.56 -2.04
CA PRO A 96 -11.15 9.79 -2.35
C PRO A 96 -10.47 10.99 -1.71
N GLY A 97 -10.21 12.01 -2.51
CA GLY A 97 -9.61 13.23 -2.01
C GLY A 97 -8.10 13.24 -1.86
N SER A 98 -7.41 12.31 -2.49
CA SER A 98 -5.95 12.27 -2.51
C SER A 98 -5.31 13.32 -3.42
N SER A 99 -6.06 13.95 -4.33
CA SER A 99 -5.59 15.02 -5.21
C SER A 99 -5.83 16.41 -4.62
N VAL A 100 -5.05 17.40 -5.05
CA VAL A 100 -5.18 18.81 -4.62
C VAL A 100 -6.48 19.44 -5.13
N MET A 101 -7.00 18.97 -6.24
CA MET A 101 -8.25 19.45 -6.85
C MET A 101 -9.49 18.71 -6.35
N VAL A 102 -9.65 18.59 -5.07
CA VAL A 102 -10.71 17.75 -4.55
C VAL A 102 -12.01 18.47 -4.38
N ASP A 103 -13.02 17.95 -5.04
CA ASP A 103 -14.41 18.23 -4.74
C ASP A 103 -14.76 17.87 -3.28
N LYS A 104 -15.42 18.79 -2.62
CA LYS A 104 -15.68 18.75 -1.16
C LYS A 104 -16.64 17.65 -0.71
N ASN A 105 -17.19 16.87 -1.63
CA ASN A 105 -18.19 15.85 -1.37
C ASN A 105 -17.56 14.46 -1.30
N VAL A 106 -17.02 14.13 -0.14
CA VAL A 106 -16.52 12.77 0.12
C VAL A 106 -17.61 11.94 0.76
N HIS A 107 -18.11 10.99 0.01
CA HIS A 107 -18.95 9.93 0.55
C HIS A 107 -18.06 8.77 1.00
N ALA A 108 -18.00 8.53 2.29
CA ALA A 108 -17.06 7.61 2.93
C ALA A 108 -17.21 6.12 2.54
N ILE A 109 -18.25 5.73 1.79
CA ILE A 109 -18.63 4.31 1.64
C ILE A 109 -19.12 3.96 0.22
N LEU A 110 -18.98 4.83 -0.77
CA LEU A 110 -19.40 4.45 -2.13
C LEU A 110 -18.22 3.89 -2.91
N PRO A 111 -18.34 2.65 -3.47
CA PRO A 111 -17.37 2.16 -4.43
C PRO A 111 -17.28 3.15 -5.60
N TRP A 112 -16.05 3.43 -6.06
CA TRP A 112 -15.75 4.29 -7.20
C TRP A 112 -15.79 5.80 -6.97
N SER A 113 -15.76 6.27 -5.74
CA SER A 113 -15.51 7.69 -5.42
C SER A 113 -14.02 8.04 -5.32
N GLY A 114 -13.14 7.13 -5.71
CA GLY A 114 -11.69 7.28 -5.67
C GLY A 114 -11.16 8.35 -6.61
N THR A 115 -9.89 8.70 -6.43
CA THR A 115 -9.14 9.57 -7.33
C THR A 115 -8.19 8.75 -8.20
N GLU A 116 -7.95 9.26 -9.40
CA GLU A 116 -6.96 8.77 -10.34
C GLU A 116 -5.93 9.87 -10.62
N GLY A 117 -4.77 9.48 -11.10
CA GLY A 117 -3.72 10.42 -11.51
C GLY A 117 -2.34 10.01 -11.03
N PHE A 118 -1.38 10.85 -11.33
CA PHE A 118 -0.01 10.58 -10.98
C PHE A 118 0.23 10.86 -9.49
N PHE A 119 0.84 9.90 -8.81
CA PHE A 119 1.09 10.00 -7.36
C PHE A 119 2.02 11.17 -6.98
N TRP A 120 2.85 11.65 -7.91
CA TRP A 120 3.72 12.79 -7.67
C TRP A 120 2.99 14.14 -7.65
N ASP A 121 1.77 14.20 -8.18
CA ASP A 121 0.92 15.40 -8.15
C ASP A 121 0.02 15.44 -6.91
N MET A 122 0.17 14.44 -6.04
CA MET A 122 -0.66 14.30 -4.84
C MET A 122 0.12 14.61 -3.57
N SER A 123 -0.51 15.31 -2.62
CA SER A 123 0.04 15.52 -1.27
C SER A 123 0.29 14.19 -0.54
N SER A 124 -0.50 13.16 -0.84
CA SER A 124 -0.38 11.81 -0.29
C SER A 124 0.60 10.91 -1.05
N GLY A 125 1.23 11.37 -2.13
CA GLY A 125 2.08 10.55 -3.00
C GLY A 125 3.22 9.83 -2.30
N GLY A 126 3.85 10.48 -1.32
CA GLY A 126 4.89 9.86 -0.51
C GLY A 126 4.40 8.69 0.33
N TYR A 127 3.17 8.75 0.84
CA TYR A 127 2.57 7.62 1.56
C TYR A 127 2.36 6.43 0.63
N LEU A 128 1.96 6.67 -0.62
CA LEU A 128 1.80 5.63 -1.64
C LEU A 128 3.14 4.93 -1.95
N LEU A 129 4.23 5.70 -2.06
CA LEU A 129 5.58 5.12 -2.18
C LEU A 129 5.98 4.37 -0.90
N GLY A 130 5.64 4.89 0.26
CA GLY A 130 5.84 4.25 1.56
C GLY A 130 5.14 2.90 1.66
N PHE A 131 4.02 2.68 0.96
CA PHE A 131 3.32 1.40 0.93
C PHE A 131 4.17 0.28 0.34
N VAL A 132 4.92 0.55 -0.72
CA VAL A 132 5.82 -0.44 -1.33
C VAL A 132 6.91 -0.85 -0.34
N LEU A 133 7.51 0.13 0.33
CA LEU A 133 8.55 -0.12 1.33
C LEU A 133 7.99 -0.87 2.55
N ALA A 134 6.83 -0.45 3.05
CA ALA A 134 6.18 -1.09 4.20
C ALA A 134 5.77 -2.54 3.90
N ALA A 135 5.18 -2.79 2.74
CA ALA A 135 4.84 -4.17 2.32
C ALA A 135 6.09 -5.05 2.23
N TYR A 136 7.23 -4.51 1.77
CA TYR A 136 8.49 -5.22 1.75
C TYR A 136 9.00 -5.55 3.16
N LEU A 137 9.06 -4.56 4.04
CA LEU A 137 9.57 -4.73 5.40
C LEU A 137 8.71 -5.68 6.22
N VAL A 138 7.39 -5.50 6.19
CA VAL A 138 6.45 -6.39 6.89
C VAL A 138 6.51 -7.80 6.33
N GLY A 139 6.58 -7.93 4.99
CA GLY A 139 6.75 -9.23 4.34
C GLY A 139 8.04 -9.92 4.73
N LYS A 140 9.14 -9.15 4.86
CA LYS A 140 10.43 -9.69 5.31
C LYS A 140 10.40 -10.15 6.76
N LEU A 141 9.74 -9.38 7.61
CA LEU A 141 9.54 -9.76 9.01
C LEU A 141 8.63 -10.99 9.14
N ALA A 142 7.59 -11.10 8.31
CA ALA A 142 6.74 -12.29 8.26
C ALA A 142 7.53 -13.55 7.87
N GLU A 143 8.40 -13.47 6.84
CA GLU A 143 9.32 -14.54 6.45
C GLU A 143 10.30 -14.92 7.58
N TRP A 144 10.54 -14.04 8.54
CA TRP A 144 11.30 -14.32 9.76
C TRP A 144 10.45 -14.88 10.92
N GLY A 145 9.15 -15.14 10.67
CA GLY A 145 8.20 -15.67 11.65
C GLY A 145 7.68 -14.62 12.63
N TRP A 146 7.70 -13.32 12.24
CA TRP A 146 7.15 -12.24 13.05
C TRP A 146 5.67 -11.98 12.77
N ASP A 147 5.05 -12.82 11.96
CA ASP A 147 3.62 -12.84 11.65
C ASP A 147 2.78 -13.55 12.74
N ARG A 148 3.41 -13.98 13.85
CA ARG A 148 2.77 -14.79 14.89
C ARG A 148 3.00 -14.20 16.29
N GLY A 149 1.97 -14.32 17.14
CA GLY A 149 2.01 -13.86 18.53
C GLY A 149 2.21 -12.35 18.64
N SER A 150 2.87 -11.89 19.71
CA SER A 150 3.09 -10.46 19.96
C SER A 150 4.03 -9.77 18.97
N LYS A 151 4.85 -10.54 18.25
CA LYS A 151 5.79 -9.99 17.25
C LYS A 151 5.08 -9.35 16.06
N VAL A 152 3.85 -9.76 15.78
CA VAL A 152 3.04 -9.15 14.72
C VAL A 152 2.83 -7.66 14.97
N LEU A 153 2.65 -7.24 16.23
CA LEU A 153 2.49 -5.82 16.57
C LEU A 153 3.75 -5.01 16.24
N VAL A 154 4.92 -5.58 16.50
CA VAL A 154 6.21 -4.93 16.16
C VAL A 154 6.37 -4.85 14.64
N SER A 155 6.04 -5.91 13.92
CA SER A 155 6.06 -5.92 12.45
C SER A 155 5.16 -4.84 11.86
N MET A 156 3.93 -4.72 12.37
CA MET A 156 2.98 -3.69 11.95
C MET A 156 3.48 -2.27 12.30
N LEU A 157 4.10 -2.09 13.47
CA LEU A 157 4.68 -0.81 13.87
C LEU A 157 5.82 -0.39 12.93
N VAL A 158 6.71 -1.32 12.58
CA VAL A 158 7.79 -1.06 11.62
C VAL A 158 7.23 -0.65 10.26
N GLY A 159 6.21 -1.34 9.77
CA GLY A 159 5.55 -0.97 8.53
C GLY A 159 4.90 0.41 8.59
N ASN A 160 4.22 0.75 9.69
CA ASN A 160 3.66 2.08 9.90
C ASN A 160 4.75 3.17 9.89
N ILE A 161 5.82 2.97 10.63
CA ILE A 161 6.95 3.91 10.67
C ILE A 161 7.49 4.14 9.25
N ALA A 162 7.65 3.08 8.46
CA ALA A 162 8.13 3.19 7.09
C ALA A 162 7.18 4.04 6.21
N ILE A 163 5.86 3.84 6.31
CA ILE A 163 4.86 4.62 5.59
C ILE A 163 4.96 6.09 5.94
N TYR A 164 4.95 6.41 7.25
CA TYR A 164 4.97 7.80 7.70
C TYR A 164 6.32 8.48 7.45
N LEU A 165 7.41 7.77 7.52
CA LEU A 165 8.74 8.32 7.28
C LEU A 165 8.85 8.83 5.83
N VAL A 166 8.44 8.04 4.86
CA VAL A 166 8.41 8.44 3.45
C VAL A 166 7.33 9.50 3.21
N GLY A 167 6.13 9.30 3.77
CA GLY A 167 4.99 10.17 3.57
C GLY A 167 5.18 11.57 4.12
N LEU A 168 5.73 11.72 5.33
CA LEU A 168 5.95 13.04 5.96
C LEU A 168 7.06 13.82 5.26
N VAL A 169 8.14 13.16 4.86
CA VAL A 169 9.20 13.81 4.07
C VAL A 169 8.65 14.35 2.76
N TRP A 170 7.87 13.52 2.06
CA TRP A 170 7.19 13.93 0.82
C TRP A 170 6.25 15.12 1.05
N LEU A 171 5.39 15.02 2.05
CA LEU A 171 4.41 16.06 2.37
C LEU A 171 5.11 17.40 2.72
N ALA A 172 6.19 17.35 3.46
CA ALA A 172 6.97 18.55 3.80
C ALA A 172 7.53 19.23 2.54
N VAL A 173 8.09 18.45 1.60
CA VAL A 173 8.59 18.96 0.32
C VAL A 173 7.45 19.49 -0.54
N PHE A 174 6.33 18.76 -0.60
CA PHE A 174 5.16 19.15 -1.38
C PHE A 174 4.55 20.48 -0.90
N VAL A 175 4.36 20.63 0.41
CA VAL A 175 3.85 21.88 0.99
C VAL A 175 4.84 23.02 0.81
N ALA A 176 6.14 22.78 0.99
CA ALA A 176 7.17 23.80 0.78
C ALA A 176 7.18 24.29 -0.68
N SER A 177 7.04 23.41 -1.66
CA SER A 177 6.96 23.76 -3.07
C SER A 177 5.71 24.58 -3.42
N ALA A 178 4.58 24.28 -2.78
CA ALA A 178 3.33 25.01 -2.95
C ALA A 178 3.35 26.42 -2.31
N THR A 179 4.27 26.67 -1.37
CA THR A 179 4.39 27.96 -0.64
C THR A 179 5.38 28.91 -1.30
N ILE A 180 6.10 28.50 -2.36
CA ILE A 180 7.04 29.38 -3.07
C ILE A 180 6.23 30.42 -3.87
N PRO A 181 6.41 31.74 -3.61
CA PRO A 181 5.71 32.79 -4.35
C PRO A 181 6.06 32.74 -5.84
N GLY A 182 5.06 32.61 -6.68
CA GLY A 182 5.20 32.48 -8.14
C GLY A 182 4.77 31.12 -8.71
N THR A 183 4.52 30.12 -7.89
CA THR A 183 3.81 28.88 -8.24
C THR A 183 2.36 29.01 -7.81
N GLU A 184 1.60 29.92 -8.42
CA GLU A 184 0.16 29.86 -8.32
C GLU A 184 -0.27 28.56 -9.01
N LEU A 185 -0.79 27.63 -8.20
CA LEU A 185 -1.48 26.45 -8.67
C LEU A 185 -2.78 26.93 -9.35
N THR A 186 -2.70 27.20 -10.65
CA THR A 186 -3.86 27.44 -11.53
C THR A 186 -4.60 26.16 -11.80
#